data_3f163dbc8490bfce809cd7daf4828cb2
#
_entry.id   3f163dbc8490bfce809cd7daf4828cb2
#
_cell.length_a   1.000
_cell.length_b   1.000
_cell.length_c   1.000
_cell.angle_alpha   90.00
_cell.angle_beta   90.00
_cell.angle_gamma   90.00
#
_symmetry.space_group_name_H-M   'P 1'
#
loop_
_entity.id
_entity.type
_entity.pdbx_description
1 polymer ?
#
loop_
_entity_poly.entity_id
_entity_poly.type
_entity_poly.pdbx_seq_one_letter_code
_entity_poly.pdbx_strand_id
1 'polypeptide(L)'
;MKLWKKVLAAVTAGMLCLGCAGVSGLQGVLGSVSAVLPVCAAENDTAYTVTVPVGTRTTQLTYAVNAEDTVEITDCENDAAGDLEIPAEIDGKTVTSIGDSAFFGCTSLTSVIIPNSVANIGDSAFFGCTSLTSVIIPNSVANIGYSVFDGCTSLAEITIPSSVTSIGGNAFVNTPWLAARQEENPLVIVNGILLDGKTCTEKEIVIPNDVTSICGFAFWKNHMTSVVIPDSVTSIGSYAFSDCGNLKNITIPDSVTFFGESVFTNTAWVTYRYDENPLVIINHILVDVDRDQCSGKVTIPDGVTSIAEGAFENCSRITEIAIPDSVNSIGSSAFFNCAALKEIAIPEGVTSIDAVTFYGCDSLTSISIPKSVTFIGELVFCNCMNLSDVYYAGTPEQWNAIAITGGNSTDNYDNYFLVTAAIHFADGTVTKPADVVAGDIDKNGDVDSTDIYYVLYYVANIAVGNDGELSTKQIAAADVDGNGTVDSTDIYYMLYYVALHGAGMQKSWEEILAK
;
A
#
# COMPACT_ATOMS: atom_id res chain seq x y z
N MET A 1 12.67 -4.00 -10.43
CA MET A 1 11.97 -2.89 -11.11
C MET A 1 10.49 -2.81 -10.71
N LYS A 2 9.77 -3.95 -10.57
CA LYS A 2 8.35 -3.97 -10.13
C LYS A 2 8.13 -3.36 -8.74
N LEU A 3 8.99 -3.69 -7.76
CA LEU A 3 8.90 -3.14 -6.39
C LEU A 3 9.15 -1.63 -6.36
N TRP A 4 10.10 -1.14 -7.15
CA TRP A 4 10.37 0.30 -7.29
C TRP A 4 9.19 1.05 -7.94
N LYS A 5 8.49 0.44 -8.90
CA LYS A 5 7.28 1.04 -9.48
C LYS A 5 6.13 1.07 -8.47
N LYS A 6 5.93 0.00 -7.68
CA LYS A 6 4.94 -0.04 -6.58
C LYS A 6 5.31 0.92 -5.43
N VAL A 7 6.57 0.94 -5.00
CA VAL A 7 7.07 1.89 -4.00
C VAL A 7 7.04 3.32 -4.54
N LEU A 8 7.35 3.55 -5.81
CA LEU A 8 7.27 4.87 -6.42
C LEU A 8 5.81 5.31 -6.58
N ALA A 9 4.87 4.42 -6.89
CA ALA A 9 3.44 4.72 -6.93
C ALA A 9 2.88 5.01 -5.52
N ALA A 10 3.26 4.22 -4.51
CA ALA A 10 2.91 4.47 -3.12
C ALA A 10 3.59 5.73 -2.56
N VAL A 11 4.86 5.95 -2.88
CA VAL A 11 5.63 7.14 -2.48
C VAL A 11 5.18 8.38 -3.26
N THR A 12 4.79 8.27 -4.54
CA THR A 12 4.23 9.41 -5.28
C THR A 12 2.81 9.73 -4.84
N ALA A 13 1.99 8.75 -4.47
CA ALA A 13 0.71 8.99 -3.81
C ALA A 13 0.92 9.66 -2.44
N GLY A 14 1.87 9.17 -1.62
CA GLY A 14 2.22 9.75 -0.33
C GLY A 14 3.01 11.08 -0.41
N MET A 15 3.90 11.29 -1.38
CA MET A 15 4.65 12.54 -1.54
C MET A 15 3.85 13.68 -2.16
N LEU A 16 2.80 13.41 -2.92
CA LEU A 16 1.84 14.43 -3.34
C LEU A 16 1.03 14.98 -2.14
N CYS A 17 1.00 14.25 -1.04
CA CYS A 17 0.34 14.66 0.21
C CYS A 17 1.21 15.50 1.14
N LEU A 18 2.54 15.41 1.05
CA LEU A 18 3.45 16.27 1.80
C LEU A 18 3.80 17.48 0.95
N GLY A 19 3.04 18.57 1.13
CA GLY A 19 3.31 19.88 0.57
C GLY A 19 4.68 20.44 1.01
N CYS A 20 5.77 19.90 0.49
CA CYS A 20 7.11 20.47 0.61
C CYS A 20 7.25 21.65 -0.37
N ALA A 21 6.81 22.81 0.07
CA ALA A 21 7.37 24.06 -0.43
C ALA A 21 8.84 24.11 0.02
N GLY A 22 9.75 23.99 -0.95
CA GLY A 22 11.13 24.41 -0.82
C GLY A 22 12.16 23.35 -0.52
N VAL A 23 12.50 22.51 -1.47
CA VAL A 23 13.86 21.95 -1.58
C VAL A 23 14.29 21.95 -3.05
N SER A 24 14.84 23.09 -3.48
CA SER A 24 15.61 23.21 -4.72
C SER A 24 17.01 22.61 -4.53
N GLY A 25 17.12 21.32 -4.33
CA GLY A 25 18.40 20.65 -4.05
C GLY A 25 18.53 19.22 -4.52
N LEU A 26 17.45 18.59 -4.97
CA LEU A 26 17.42 17.15 -5.28
C LEU A 26 17.66 16.80 -6.77
N GLN A 27 17.87 17.78 -7.63
CA GLN A 27 18.19 17.52 -9.06
C GLN A 27 19.65 17.10 -9.31
N GLY A 28 20.52 17.13 -8.29
CA GLY A 28 21.94 16.79 -8.39
C GLY A 28 22.32 15.36 -8.03
N VAL A 29 21.44 14.59 -7.41
CA VAL A 29 21.77 13.26 -6.86
C VAL A 29 21.26 12.09 -7.72
N LEU A 30 20.34 12.33 -8.65
CA LEU A 30 19.81 11.29 -9.55
C LEU A 30 20.64 11.08 -10.84
N GLY A 31 21.76 11.77 -10.99
CA GLY A 31 22.59 11.76 -12.20
C GLY A 31 23.73 10.75 -12.26
N SER A 32 23.96 9.91 -11.25
CA SER A 32 25.16 9.07 -11.22
C SER A 32 25.03 7.67 -10.62
N VAL A 33 23.86 7.04 -10.67
CA VAL A 33 23.74 5.62 -10.34
C VAL A 33 23.25 4.85 -11.55
N SER A 34 24.11 4.75 -12.57
CA SER A 34 24.08 3.70 -13.58
C SER A 34 25.05 2.61 -13.13
N ALA A 35 24.71 1.87 -12.08
CA ALA A 35 25.37 0.63 -11.74
C ALA A 35 24.36 -0.50 -11.96
N VAL A 36 24.71 -1.36 -12.89
CA VAL A 36 24.04 -2.61 -13.23
C VAL A 36 23.91 -3.44 -11.96
N LEU A 37 22.71 -3.49 -11.40
CA LEU A 37 22.38 -4.46 -10.38
C LEU A 37 22.04 -5.80 -11.07
N PRO A 38 22.57 -6.92 -10.61
CA PRO A 38 22.18 -8.21 -11.14
C PRO A 38 20.70 -8.43 -10.85
N VAL A 39 19.96 -8.79 -11.89
CA VAL A 39 18.56 -9.21 -11.78
C VAL A 39 18.58 -10.60 -11.15
N CYS A 40 18.33 -10.73 -9.85
CA CYS A 40 17.89 -11.98 -9.28
C CYS A 40 16.43 -12.19 -9.68
N ALA A 41 16.19 -13.13 -10.59
CA ALA A 41 14.86 -13.57 -10.94
C ALA A 41 14.33 -14.43 -9.80
N ALA A 42 13.27 -13.96 -9.14
CA ALA A 42 12.49 -14.78 -8.21
C ALA A 42 11.73 -15.84 -9.01
N GLU A 43 11.98 -17.08 -8.71
CA GLU A 43 11.19 -18.21 -9.21
C GLU A 43 10.02 -18.43 -8.23
N ASN A 44 8.86 -17.81 -8.49
CA ASN A 44 7.51 -18.33 -8.19
C ASN A 44 6.35 -17.32 -8.38
N ASP A 45 6.60 -16.06 -8.77
CA ASP A 45 5.61 -15.33 -9.55
C ASP A 45 5.93 -15.63 -11.01
N THR A 46 5.31 -16.63 -11.60
CA THR A 46 5.44 -16.92 -13.02
C THR A 46 4.76 -15.80 -13.80
N ALA A 47 5.47 -14.67 -13.94
CA ALA A 47 5.10 -13.63 -14.86
C ALA A 47 5.28 -14.18 -16.27
N TYR A 48 4.18 -14.48 -16.92
CA TYR A 48 4.16 -14.92 -18.30
C TYR A 48 4.17 -13.72 -19.23
N THR A 49 4.67 -13.89 -20.45
CA THR A 49 4.63 -12.84 -21.47
C THR A 49 3.91 -13.32 -22.70
N VAL A 50 3.15 -12.42 -23.31
CA VAL A 50 2.50 -12.65 -24.61
C VAL A 50 2.80 -11.49 -25.54
N THR A 51 3.10 -11.79 -26.81
CA THR A 51 3.31 -10.76 -27.82
C THR A 51 1.98 -10.44 -28.50
N VAL A 52 1.58 -9.18 -28.46
CA VAL A 52 0.33 -8.69 -29.06
C VAL A 52 0.59 -7.60 -30.10
N PRO A 53 -0.28 -7.45 -31.11
CA PRO A 53 -0.22 -6.33 -32.04
C PRO A 53 -0.49 -5.00 -31.33
N VAL A 54 0.28 -3.96 -31.72
CA VAL A 54 0.01 -2.59 -31.33
C VAL A 54 0.30 -1.67 -32.52
N GLY A 55 -0.74 -1.04 -33.06
CA GLY A 55 -0.61 -0.27 -34.29
C GLY A 55 -0.02 -1.11 -35.44
N THR A 56 1.16 -0.71 -35.93
CA THR A 56 1.92 -1.44 -36.99
C THR A 56 3.05 -2.30 -36.48
N ARG A 57 3.17 -2.46 -35.16
CA ARG A 57 4.23 -3.18 -34.46
C ARG A 57 3.64 -4.26 -33.54
N THR A 58 4.47 -4.86 -32.76
CA THR A 58 4.08 -5.76 -31.66
C THR A 58 4.69 -5.23 -30.36
N THR A 59 4.04 -5.53 -29.24
CA THR A 59 4.54 -5.29 -27.88
C THR A 59 4.40 -6.55 -27.05
N GLN A 60 5.09 -6.62 -25.94
CA GLN A 60 4.91 -7.68 -24.96
C GLN A 60 4.02 -7.20 -23.82
N LEU A 61 3.01 -7.99 -23.50
CA LEU A 61 2.26 -7.88 -22.26
C LEU A 61 2.77 -8.93 -21.27
N THR A 62 3.02 -8.51 -20.04
CA THR A 62 3.26 -9.42 -18.92
C THR A 62 1.93 -9.68 -18.23
N TYR A 63 1.69 -10.92 -17.80
CA TYR A 63 0.48 -11.29 -17.10
C TYR A 63 0.73 -12.32 -16.01
N ALA A 64 -0.16 -12.37 -15.04
CA ALA A 64 -0.22 -13.38 -14.00
C ALA A 64 -1.50 -14.20 -14.12
N VAL A 65 -1.46 -15.44 -13.65
CA VAL A 65 -2.65 -16.29 -13.55
C VAL A 65 -3.02 -16.38 -12.07
N ASN A 66 -4.25 -15.99 -11.75
CA ASN A 66 -4.75 -16.03 -10.38
C ASN A 66 -5.29 -17.41 -9.97
N ALA A 67 -5.70 -17.56 -8.71
CA ALA A 67 -6.22 -18.83 -8.18
C ALA A 67 -7.52 -19.32 -8.87
N GLU A 68 -8.22 -18.44 -9.55
CA GLU A 68 -9.47 -18.72 -10.29
C GLU A 68 -9.19 -19.15 -11.75
N ASP A 69 -7.92 -19.36 -12.09
CA ASP A 69 -7.43 -19.71 -13.42
C ASP A 69 -7.76 -18.65 -14.49
N THR A 70 -7.82 -17.37 -14.09
CA THR A 70 -7.99 -16.22 -14.95
C THR A 70 -6.72 -15.37 -15.02
N VAL A 71 -6.65 -14.48 -16.01
CA VAL A 71 -5.47 -13.66 -16.30
C VAL A 71 -5.67 -12.22 -15.82
N GLU A 72 -4.63 -11.71 -15.16
CA GLU A 72 -4.41 -10.29 -14.90
C GLU A 72 -3.23 -9.79 -15.75
N ILE A 73 -3.41 -8.70 -16.50
CA ILE A 73 -2.31 -8.02 -17.17
C ILE A 73 -1.54 -7.22 -16.13
N THR A 74 -0.26 -7.50 -15.95
CA THR A 74 0.57 -6.90 -14.88
C THR A 74 1.60 -5.90 -15.38
N ASP A 75 1.98 -5.92 -16.69
CA ASP A 75 2.93 -4.95 -17.25
C ASP A 75 2.83 -4.93 -18.79
N CYS A 76 3.27 -3.82 -19.38
CA CYS A 76 3.44 -3.64 -20.81
C CYS A 76 4.80 -2.99 -21.08
N GLU A 77 5.44 -3.33 -22.20
CA GLU A 77 6.67 -2.64 -22.60
C GLU A 77 6.41 -1.14 -22.83
N ASN A 78 7.24 -0.28 -22.24
CA ASN A 78 7.05 1.18 -22.27
C ASN A 78 7.16 1.80 -23.68
N ASP A 79 7.70 1.06 -24.65
CA ASP A 79 7.82 1.49 -26.05
C ASP A 79 6.61 1.09 -26.92
N ALA A 80 5.58 0.49 -26.32
CA ALA A 80 4.30 0.21 -26.97
C ALA A 80 3.73 1.48 -27.60
N ALA A 81 3.44 1.45 -28.89
CA ALA A 81 3.10 2.65 -29.64
C ALA A 81 1.96 2.40 -30.65
N GLY A 82 0.92 3.24 -30.60
CA GLY A 82 -0.25 3.15 -31.46
C GLY A 82 -1.46 2.57 -30.75
N ASP A 83 -2.32 1.90 -31.50
CA ASP A 83 -3.59 1.37 -31.00
C ASP A 83 -3.39 -0.05 -30.48
N LEU A 84 -3.78 -0.30 -29.26
CA LEU A 84 -3.68 -1.59 -28.59
C LEU A 84 -5.07 -2.18 -28.35
N GLU A 85 -5.27 -3.42 -28.78
CA GLU A 85 -6.40 -4.23 -28.37
C GLU A 85 -5.90 -5.31 -27.40
N ILE A 86 -6.35 -5.24 -26.15
CA ILE A 86 -6.02 -6.24 -25.12
C ILE A 86 -6.79 -7.52 -25.46
N PRO A 87 -6.13 -8.69 -25.59
CA PRO A 87 -6.81 -9.94 -25.89
C PRO A 87 -7.81 -10.33 -24.79
N ALA A 88 -8.97 -10.86 -25.17
CA ALA A 88 -9.94 -11.37 -24.19
C ALA A 88 -9.48 -12.68 -23.53
N GLU A 89 -8.58 -13.42 -24.19
CA GLU A 89 -8.01 -14.67 -23.69
C GLU A 89 -6.50 -14.72 -24.00
N ILE A 90 -5.74 -15.22 -23.06
CA ILE A 90 -4.30 -15.48 -23.18
C ILE A 90 -4.06 -16.92 -22.70
N ASP A 91 -3.40 -17.74 -23.51
CA ASP A 91 -3.13 -19.15 -23.26
C ASP A 91 -4.37 -19.97 -22.85
N GLY A 92 -5.53 -19.63 -23.46
CA GLY A 92 -6.83 -20.28 -23.21
C GLY A 92 -7.50 -19.86 -21.91
N LYS A 93 -6.97 -18.84 -21.22
CA LYS A 93 -7.52 -18.31 -19.97
C LYS A 93 -8.07 -16.89 -20.20
N THR A 94 -9.21 -16.60 -19.58
CA THR A 94 -9.90 -15.33 -19.74
C THR A 94 -9.15 -14.19 -19.04
N VAL A 95 -8.95 -13.06 -19.71
CA VAL A 95 -8.39 -11.84 -19.10
C VAL A 95 -9.51 -11.14 -18.34
N THR A 96 -9.40 -11.07 -17.00
CA THR A 96 -10.44 -10.53 -16.11
C THR A 96 -10.05 -9.24 -15.40
N SER A 97 -8.76 -8.89 -15.39
CA SER A 97 -8.30 -7.65 -14.77
C SER A 97 -7.09 -7.04 -15.49
N ILE A 98 -6.98 -5.73 -15.35
CA ILE A 98 -5.77 -4.96 -15.63
C ILE A 98 -5.20 -4.57 -14.26
N GLY A 99 -4.01 -5.03 -13.95
CA GLY A 99 -3.36 -4.81 -12.66
C GLY A 99 -2.79 -3.40 -12.49
N ASP A 100 -2.31 -3.15 -11.29
CA ASP A 100 -1.72 -1.88 -10.91
C ASP A 100 -0.52 -1.54 -11.78
N SER A 101 -0.50 -0.30 -12.28
CA SER A 101 0.58 0.24 -13.12
C SER A 101 0.88 -0.56 -14.40
N ALA A 102 -0.04 -1.41 -14.88
CA ALA A 102 0.18 -2.32 -16.00
C ALA A 102 0.65 -1.61 -17.29
N PHE A 103 0.16 -0.40 -17.56
CA PHE A 103 0.56 0.44 -18.69
C PHE A 103 1.17 1.77 -18.25
N PHE A 104 1.74 1.82 -17.03
CA PHE A 104 2.34 3.04 -16.48
C PHE A 104 3.41 3.62 -17.42
N GLY A 105 3.21 4.88 -17.83
CA GLY A 105 4.18 5.59 -18.66
C GLY A 105 4.31 5.08 -20.10
N CYS A 106 3.34 4.34 -20.62
CA CYS A 106 3.29 3.96 -22.04
C CYS A 106 2.94 5.18 -22.89
N THR A 107 3.87 6.14 -22.98
CA THR A 107 3.66 7.48 -23.54
C THR A 107 3.34 7.52 -25.01
N SER A 108 3.53 6.43 -25.73
CA SER A 108 3.32 6.33 -27.19
C SER A 108 2.04 5.57 -27.58
N LEU A 109 1.29 5.02 -26.60
CA LEU A 109 -0.04 4.44 -26.84
C LEU A 109 -1.03 5.55 -27.21
N THR A 110 -1.81 5.34 -28.27
CA THR A 110 -2.80 6.30 -28.81
C THR A 110 -4.23 5.93 -28.48
N SER A 111 -4.54 4.64 -28.48
CA SER A 111 -5.84 4.12 -28.02
C SER A 111 -5.69 2.73 -27.39
N VAL A 112 -6.61 2.38 -26.48
CA VAL A 112 -6.69 1.05 -25.87
C VAL A 112 -8.14 0.56 -25.89
N ILE A 113 -8.30 -0.67 -26.38
CA ILE A 113 -9.58 -1.40 -26.31
C ILE A 113 -9.45 -2.46 -25.23
N ILE A 114 -10.27 -2.33 -24.20
CA ILE A 114 -10.35 -3.26 -23.07
C ILE A 114 -11.44 -4.30 -23.38
N PRO A 115 -11.16 -5.62 -23.25
CA PRO A 115 -12.14 -6.65 -23.58
C PRO A 115 -13.29 -6.73 -22.55
N ASN A 116 -14.44 -7.24 -23.02
CA ASN A 116 -15.67 -7.35 -22.22
C ASN A 116 -15.61 -8.36 -21.05
N SER A 117 -14.47 -8.98 -20.83
CA SER A 117 -14.22 -9.88 -19.70
C SER A 117 -13.58 -9.17 -18.52
N VAL A 118 -13.02 -7.97 -18.72
CA VAL A 118 -12.34 -7.20 -17.65
C VAL A 118 -13.36 -6.56 -16.74
N ALA A 119 -13.27 -6.85 -15.43
CA ALA A 119 -14.12 -6.31 -14.38
C ALA A 119 -13.44 -5.19 -13.57
N ASN A 120 -12.11 -5.18 -13.50
CA ASN A 120 -11.34 -4.25 -12.68
C ASN A 120 -10.17 -3.65 -13.47
N ILE A 121 -9.94 -2.35 -13.25
CA ILE A 121 -8.76 -1.63 -13.71
C ILE A 121 -8.03 -1.11 -12.47
N GLY A 122 -6.82 -1.60 -12.25
CA GLY A 122 -6.00 -1.33 -11.06
C GLY A 122 -5.47 0.10 -10.98
N ASP A 123 -4.85 0.41 -9.87
CA ASP A 123 -4.31 1.74 -9.56
C ASP A 123 -3.21 2.13 -10.55
N SER A 124 -3.24 3.39 -11.01
CA SER A 124 -2.25 3.93 -11.95
C SER A 124 -2.08 3.13 -13.26
N ALA A 125 -3.05 2.28 -13.62
CA ALA A 125 -2.91 1.34 -14.73
C ALA A 125 -2.48 2.03 -16.05
N PHE A 126 -2.98 3.22 -16.35
CA PHE A 126 -2.62 4.03 -17.52
C PHE A 126 -2.00 5.39 -17.15
N PHE A 127 -1.46 5.52 -15.92
CA PHE A 127 -0.84 6.77 -15.48
C PHE A 127 0.23 7.25 -16.46
N GLY A 128 0.16 8.53 -16.85
CA GLY A 128 1.17 9.14 -17.71
C GLY A 128 1.21 8.64 -19.16
N CYS A 129 0.17 7.98 -19.66
CA CYS A 129 0.02 7.63 -21.07
C CYS A 129 -0.32 8.89 -21.89
N THR A 130 0.68 9.76 -22.08
CA THR A 130 0.51 11.13 -22.58
C THR A 130 -0.06 11.25 -23.99
N SER A 131 0.11 10.24 -24.84
CA SER A 131 -0.45 10.21 -26.21
C SER A 131 -1.82 9.54 -26.30
N LEU A 132 -2.35 8.99 -25.19
CA LEU A 132 -3.62 8.29 -25.18
C LEU A 132 -4.77 9.28 -25.40
N THR A 133 -5.47 9.14 -26.52
CA THR A 133 -6.57 10.04 -26.93
C THR A 133 -7.94 9.49 -26.58
N SER A 134 -8.07 8.16 -26.56
CA SER A 134 -9.34 7.48 -26.26
C SER A 134 -9.12 6.13 -25.60
N VAL A 135 -10.07 5.77 -24.70
CA VAL A 135 -10.16 4.44 -24.08
C VAL A 135 -11.62 3.99 -24.14
N ILE A 136 -11.83 2.76 -24.57
CA ILE A 136 -13.16 2.13 -24.53
C ILE A 136 -13.22 1.26 -23.29
N ILE A 137 -14.00 1.71 -22.29
CA ILE A 137 -14.26 0.94 -21.05
C ILE A 137 -15.54 0.11 -21.30
N PRO A 138 -15.46 -1.23 -21.22
CA PRO A 138 -16.61 -2.09 -21.44
C PRO A 138 -17.59 -2.10 -20.25
N ASN A 139 -18.84 -2.54 -20.51
CA ASN A 139 -19.88 -2.66 -19.48
C ASN A 139 -19.61 -3.74 -18.42
N SER A 140 -18.53 -4.49 -18.53
CA SER A 140 -18.07 -5.43 -17.50
C SER A 140 -17.31 -4.76 -16.37
N VAL A 141 -16.71 -3.58 -16.63
CA VAL A 141 -15.91 -2.88 -15.61
C VAL A 141 -16.82 -2.31 -14.53
N ALA A 142 -16.55 -2.72 -13.29
CA ALA A 142 -17.21 -2.23 -12.08
C ALA A 142 -16.33 -1.23 -11.32
N ASN A 143 -15.00 -1.41 -11.35
CA ASN A 143 -14.05 -0.64 -10.56
C ASN A 143 -12.95 -0.03 -11.45
N ILE A 144 -12.67 1.25 -11.20
CA ILE A 144 -11.54 2.01 -11.76
C ILE A 144 -10.71 2.49 -10.56
N GLY A 145 -9.44 2.13 -10.49
CA GLY A 145 -8.54 2.42 -9.38
C GLY A 145 -8.12 3.88 -9.27
N TYR A 146 -7.22 4.16 -8.33
CA TYR A 146 -6.63 5.48 -8.11
C TYR A 146 -5.74 5.89 -9.28
N SER A 147 -5.80 7.19 -9.66
CA SER A 147 -4.90 7.81 -10.66
C SER A 147 -4.81 7.04 -12.00
N VAL A 148 -5.81 6.26 -12.37
CA VAL A 148 -5.75 5.36 -13.55
C VAL A 148 -5.34 6.10 -14.80
N PHE A 149 -5.94 7.27 -15.09
CA PHE A 149 -5.65 8.10 -16.26
C PHE A 149 -4.98 9.42 -15.90
N ASP A 150 -4.44 9.58 -14.69
CA ASP A 150 -3.73 10.80 -14.32
C ASP A 150 -2.53 11.02 -15.26
N GLY A 151 -2.41 12.25 -15.76
CA GLY A 151 -1.34 12.60 -16.70
C GLY A 151 -1.55 12.09 -18.13
N CYS A 152 -2.72 11.53 -18.49
CA CYS A 152 -3.10 11.25 -19.87
C CYS A 152 -3.49 12.55 -20.57
N THR A 153 -2.50 13.39 -20.86
CA THR A 153 -2.68 14.79 -21.31
C THR A 153 -3.30 14.94 -22.69
N SER A 154 -3.50 13.85 -23.42
CA SER A 154 -4.24 13.82 -24.70
C SER A 154 -5.64 13.23 -24.59
N LEU A 155 -6.06 12.69 -23.42
CA LEU A 155 -7.33 11.99 -23.25
C LEU A 155 -8.49 13.00 -23.17
N ALA A 156 -9.11 13.25 -24.31
CA ALA A 156 -10.23 14.18 -24.43
C ALA A 156 -11.59 13.46 -24.42
N GLU A 157 -11.63 12.19 -24.84
CA GLU A 157 -12.86 11.43 -24.97
C GLU A 157 -12.76 10.11 -24.21
N ILE A 158 -13.64 9.94 -23.23
CA ILE A 158 -13.84 8.67 -22.53
C ILE A 158 -15.32 8.51 -22.16
N THR A 159 -15.84 7.32 -22.38
CA THR A 159 -17.18 6.95 -21.93
C THR A 159 -17.07 6.02 -20.76
N ILE A 160 -17.62 6.42 -19.61
CA ILE A 160 -17.67 5.61 -18.40
C ILE A 160 -19.05 4.94 -18.34
N PRO A 161 -19.13 3.62 -18.47
CA PRO A 161 -20.40 2.91 -18.47
C PRO A 161 -21.08 2.95 -17.09
N SER A 162 -22.41 2.78 -17.07
CA SER A 162 -23.19 2.77 -15.82
C SER A 162 -22.90 1.58 -14.89
N SER A 163 -22.17 0.59 -15.38
CA SER A 163 -21.66 -0.54 -14.58
C SER A 163 -20.58 -0.12 -13.59
N VAL A 164 -19.86 0.98 -13.86
CA VAL A 164 -18.81 1.50 -12.98
C VAL A 164 -19.46 2.10 -11.74
N THR A 165 -19.25 1.44 -10.61
CA THR A 165 -19.79 1.79 -9.29
C THR A 165 -18.71 2.32 -8.33
N SER A 166 -17.42 2.16 -8.68
CA SER A 166 -16.29 2.67 -7.91
C SER A 166 -15.25 3.31 -8.81
N ILE A 167 -14.81 4.52 -8.43
CA ILE A 167 -13.73 5.24 -9.10
C ILE A 167 -12.81 5.79 -8.02
N GLY A 168 -11.54 5.44 -8.10
CA GLY A 168 -10.50 5.91 -7.18
C GLY A 168 -10.20 7.40 -7.36
N GLY A 169 -9.63 8.00 -6.33
CA GLY A 169 -9.25 9.42 -6.35
C GLY A 169 -8.26 9.73 -7.47
N ASN A 170 -8.33 10.94 -7.98
CA ASN A 170 -7.45 11.45 -9.05
C ASN A 170 -7.48 10.65 -10.36
N ALA A 171 -8.45 9.74 -10.56
CA ALA A 171 -8.47 8.84 -11.72
C ALA A 171 -8.34 9.56 -13.07
N PHE A 172 -8.79 10.81 -13.18
CA PHE A 172 -8.79 11.59 -14.42
C PHE A 172 -8.04 12.93 -14.33
N VAL A 173 -7.25 13.14 -13.30
CA VAL A 173 -6.49 14.39 -13.11
C VAL A 173 -5.55 14.61 -14.29
N ASN A 174 -5.36 15.88 -14.68
CA ASN A 174 -4.53 16.29 -15.81
C ASN A 174 -5.00 15.74 -17.19
N THR A 175 -6.27 15.36 -17.32
CA THR A 175 -6.87 15.00 -18.62
C THR A 175 -7.71 16.15 -19.18
N PRO A 176 -7.72 16.37 -20.51
CA PRO A 176 -8.66 17.29 -21.15
C PRO A 176 -10.13 16.93 -20.91
N TRP A 177 -10.42 15.63 -20.76
CA TRP A 177 -11.78 15.15 -20.45
C TRP A 177 -12.30 15.73 -19.12
N LEU A 178 -11.49 15.68 -18.04
CA LEU A 178 -11.89 16.25 -16.76
C LEU A 178 -11.99 17.77 -16.83
N ALA A 179 -11.05 18.44 -17.51
CA ALA A 179 -11.06 19.88 -17.65
C ALA A 179 -12.35 20.38 -18.35
N ALA A 180 -12.78 19.71 -19.43
CA ALA A 180 -14.04 20.03 -20.09
C ALA A 180 -15.27 19.85 -19.18
N ARG A 181 -15.29 18.80 -18.35
CA ARG A 181 -16.36 18.56 -17.39
C ARG A 181 -16.41 19.62 -16.28
N GLN A 182 -15.24 20.05 -15.79
CA GLN A 182 -15.13 21.13 -14.81
C GLN A 182 -15.61 22.48 -15.36
N GLU A 183 -15.45 22.74 -16.66
CA GLU A 183 -16.00 23.94 -17.32
C GLU A 183 -17.53 23.88 -17.43
N GLU A 184 -18.11 22.67 -17.65
CA GLU A 184 -19.57 22.48 -17.70
C GLU A 184 -20.21 22.57 -16.30
N ASN A 185 -19.61 21.91 -15.30
CA ASN A 185 -20.06 21.89 -13.93
C ASN A 185 -18.84 21.69 -12.99
N PRO A 186 -18.56 22.63 -12.07
CA PRO A 186 -17.43 22.50 -11.13
C PRO A 186 -17.59 21.33 -10.14
N LEU A 187 -18.80 20.77 -9.96
CA LEU A 187 -19.03 19.49 -9.29
C LEU A 187 -19.16 18.40 -10.37
N VAL A 188 -18.05 17.72 -10.67
CA VAL A 188 -18.04 16.67 -11.68
C VAL A 188 -18.57 15.36 -11.06
N ILE A 189 -19.75 14.94 -11.51
CA ILE A 189 -20.44 13.73 -11.03
C ILE A 189 -20.63 12.76 -12.17
N VAL A 190 -20.30 11.50 -11.96
CA VAL A 190 -20.49 10.38 -12.90
C VAL A 190 -21.07 9.19 -12.15
N ASN A 191 -22.18 8.62 -12.63
CA ASN A 191 -22.85 7.47 -12.01
C ASN A 191 -23.16 7.63 -10.51
N GLY A 192 -23.46 8.84 -10.04
CA GLY A 192 -23.65 9.11 -8.62
C GLY A 192 -22.35 9.23 -7.80
N ILE A 193 -21.20 9.19 -8.46
CA ILE A 193 -19.88 9.36 -7.83
C ILE A 193 -19.42 10.79 -8.06
N LEU A 194 -19.13 11.56 -7.01
CA LEU A 194 -18.56 12.88 -7.09
C LEU A 194 -17.03 12.75 -7.26
N LEU A 195 -16.56 12.96 -8.48
CA LEU A 195 -15.17 12.79 -8.85
C LEU A 195 -14.28 13.98 -8.50
N ASP A 196 -14.78 15.19 -8.75
CA ASP A 196 -13.99 16.41 -8.56
C ASP A 196 -14.88 17.60 -8.26
N GLY A 197 -14.49 18.40 -7.28
CA GLY A 197 -15.08 19.65 -6.87
C GLY A 197 -14.01 20.72 -6.60
N LYS A 198 -12.75 20.48 -6.99
CA LYS A 198 -11.60 21.37 -6.71
C LYS A 198 -11.77 22.74 -7.33
N THR A 199 -12.42 22.83 -8.50
CA THR A 199 -12.66 24.08 -9.21
C THR A 199 -13.89 24.85 -8.74
N CYS A 200 -14.68 24.27 -7.82
CA CYS A 200 -15.85 24.93 -7.25
C CYS A 200 -15.41 26.13 -6.41
N THR A 201 -15.93 27.31 -6.73
CA THR A 201 -15.61 28.59 -6.05
C THR A 201 -16.64 29.00 -5.00
N GLU A 202 -17.73 28.27 -4.89
CA GLU A 202 -18.77 28.51 -3.91
C GLU A 202 -18.24 28.31 -2.49
N LYS A 203 -18.62 29.23 -1.59
CA LYS A 203 -18.22 29.12 -0.18
C LYS A 203 -19.04 28.10 0.59
N GLU A 204 -20.25 27.89 0.17
CA GLU A 204 -21.22 26.97 0.77
C GLU A 204 -21.62 25.96 -0.31
N ILE A 205 -21.17 24.72 -0.19
CA ILE A 205 -21.42 23.67 -1.17
C ILE A 205 -22.51 22.75 -0.63
N VAL A 206 -23.53 22.50 -1.45
CA VAL A 206 -24.53 21.46 -1.21
C VAL A 206 -24.35 20.38 -2.25
N ILE A 207 -23.93 19.19 -1.80
CA ILE A 207 -23.77 18.05 -2.69
C ILE A 207 -25.16 17.54 -3.11
N PRO A 208 -25.40 17.28 -4.40
CA PRO A 208 -26.70 16.79 -4.89
C PRO A 208 -27.12 15.44 -4.31
N ASN A 209 -28.45 15.22 -4.17
CA ASN A 209 -29.01 14.03 -3.54
C ASN A 209 -28.88 12.73 -4.35
N ASP A 210 -28.39 12.78 -5.57
CA ASP A 210 -28.08 11.64 -6.43
C ASP A 210 -26.64 11.14 -6.26
N VAL A 211 -25.83 11.85 -5.46
CA VAL A 211 -24.46 11.43 -5.13
C VAL A 211 -24.51 10.35 -4.04
N THR A 212 -23.86 9.21 -4.30
CA THR A 212 -23.77 8.07 -3.39
C THR A 212 -22.38 7.90 -2.78
N SER A 213 -21.35 8.45 -3.43
CA SER A 213 -19.97 8.43 -2.94
C SER A 213 -19.21 9.69 -3.35
N ILE A 214 -18.23 10.07 -2.52
CA ILE A 214 -17.30 11.15 -2.78
C ILE A 214 -15.91 10.54 -2.98
N CYS A 215 -15.31 10.75 -4.16
CA CYS A 215 -13.99 10.24 -4.48
C CYS A 215 -12.89 10.79 -3.56
N GLY A 216 -11.80 10.07 -3.47
CA GLY A 216 -10.57 10.59 -2.88
C GLY A 216 -10.11 11.87 -3.61
N PHE A 217 -9.61 12.84 -2.85
CA PHE A 217 -9.17 14.15 -3.33
C PHE A 217 -10.24 15.01 -4.01
N ALA A 218 -11.51 14.67 -3.93
CA ALA A 218 -12.57 15.36 -4.66
C ALA A 218 -12.62 16.89 -4.40
N PHE A 219 -12.36 17.32 -3.18
CA PHE A 219 -12.31 18.74 -2.81
C PHE A 219 -10.92 19.18 -2.29
N TRP A 220 -9.89 18.40 -2.53
CA TRP A 220 -8.56 18.71 -2.02
C TRP A 220 -8.12 20.14 -2.32
N LYS A 221 -7.72 20.88 -1.25
CA LYS A 221 -7.35 22.31 -1.30
C LYS A 221 -8.46 23.26 -1.74
N ASN A 222 -9.72 22.86 -1.72
CA ASN A 222 -10.83 23.77 -2.00
C ASN A 222 -10.97 24.84 -0.89
N HIS A 223 -11.46 26.01 -1.24
CA HIS A 223 -11.59 27.16 -0.33
C HIS A 223 -12.98 27.35 0.27
N MET A 224 -13.86 26.35 0.20
CA MET A 224 -15.18 26.38 0.80
C MET A 224 -15.13 26.61 2.31
N THR A 225 -16.20 27.17 2.87
CA THR A 225 -16.37 27.40 4.32
C THR A 225 -17.35 26.40 4.94
N SER A 226 -18.28 25.88 4.13
CA SER A 226 -19.22 24.84 4.56
C SER A 226 -19.57 23.87 3.44
N VAL A 227 -19.89 22.62 3.81
CA VAL A 227 -20.42 21.61 2.91
C VAL A 227 -21.55 20.83 3.60
N VAL A 228 -22.59 20.55 2.82
CA VAL A 228 -23.71 19.68 3.22
C VAL A 228 -23.63 18.41 2.38
N ILE A 229 -23.44 17.28 3.03
CA ILE A 229 -23.41 15.95 2.43
C ILE A 229 -24.80 15.33 2.58
N PRO A 230 -25.44 14.85 1.49
CA PRO A 230 -26.80 14.30 1.55
C PRO A 230 -26.82 12.86 2.11
N ASP A 231 -28.00 12.42 2.56
CA ASP A 231 -28.24 11.08 3.12
C ASP A 231 -28.01 9.93 2.11
N SER A 232 -27.86 10.24 0.82
CA SER A 232 -27.52 9.26 -0.21
C SER A 232 -26.05 8.83 -0.19
N VAL A 233 -25.16 9.65 0.41
CA VAL A 233 -23.72 9.34 0.47
C VAL A 233 -23.44 8.29 1.55
N THR A 234 -22.75 7.24 1.15
CA THR A 234 -22.34 6.13 2.04
C THR A 234 -20.83 6.06 2.28
N SER A 235 -20.04 6.70 1.41
CA SER A 235 -18.58 6.67 1.49
C SER A 235 -17.94 7.99 1.12
N ILE A 236 -16.85 8.33 1.82
CA ILE A 236 -15.99 9.47 1.56
C ILE A 236 -14.56 8.97 1.44
N GLY A 237 -13.97 9.15 0.26
CA GLY A 237 -12.64 8.64 -0.07
C GLY A 237 -11.50 9.45 0.57
N SER A 238 -10.30 8.88 0.52
CA SER A 238 -9.09 9.42 1.15
C SER A 238 -8.78 10.83 0.66
N TYR A 239 -8.40 11.72 1.57
CA TYR A 239 -8.07 13.13 1.30
C TYR A 239 -9.21 13.96 0.69
N ALA A 240 -10.46 13.52 0.74
CA ALA A 240 -11.57 14.16 0.02
C ALA A 240 -11.72 15.65 0.36
N PHE A 241 -11.55 16.04 1.60
CA PHE A 241 -11.60 17.42 2.09
C PHE A 241 -10.27 17.91 2.67
N SER A 242 -9.19 17.15 2.49
CA SER A 242 -7.87 17.52 3.01
C SER A 242 -7.40 18.86 2.46
N ASP A 243 -6.69 19.63 3.27
CA ASP A 243 -6.19 20.99 2.98
C ASP A 243 -7.31 22.03 2.67
N CYS A 244 -8.58 21.73 2.94
CA CYS A 244 -9.65 22.71 2.90
C CYS A 244 -9.59 23.63 4.14
N GLY A 245 -8.55 24.44 4.27
CA GLY A 245 -8.25 25.21 5.48
C GLY A 245 -9.33 26.19 5.94
N ASN A 246 -10.27 26.57 5.06
CA ASN A 246 -11.38 27.46 5.40
C ASN A 246 -12.64 26.69 5.84
N LEU A 247 -12.69 25.36 5.69
CA LEU A 247 -13.85 24.54 5.98
C LEU A 247 -14.07 24.46 7.49
N LYS A 248 -15.16 25.07 7.96
CA LYS A 248 -15.54 25.17 9.37
C LYS A 248 -16.78 24.34 9.71
N ASN A 249 -17.67 24.17 8.74
CA ASN A 249 -18.93 23.49 8.95
C ASN A 249 -19.11 22.37 7.95
N ILE A 250 -19.31 21.16 8.46
CA ILE A 250 -19.62 19.98 7.66
C ILE A 250 -20.86 19.32 8.27
N THR A 251 -21.86 19.04 7.42
CA THR A 251 -22.96 18.17 7.80
C THR A 251 -22.67 16.79 7.19
N ILE A 252 -22.45 15.80 8.05
CA ILE A 252 -22.17 14.42 7.67
C ILE A 252 -23.36 13.57 8.13
N PRO A 253 -24.09 12.92 7.22
CA PRO A 253 -25.23 12.08 7.57
C PRO A 253 -24.81 10.73 8.16
N ASP A 254 -25.73 10.09 8.90
CA ASP A 254 -25.50 8.77 9.49
C ASP A 254 -25.35 7.64 8.44
N SER A 255 -25.72 7.92 7.19
CA SER A 255 -25.52 6.99 6.05
C SER A 255 -24.04 6.78 5.70
N VAL A 256 -23.16 7.72 6.07
CA VAL A 256 -21.72 7.56 5.81
C VAL A 256 -21.14 6.52 6.77
N THR A 257 -20.78 5.38 6.20
CA THR A 257 -20.22 4.23 6.93
C THR A 257 -18.76 3.91 6.57
N PHE A 258 -18.22 4.62 5.59
CA PHE A 258 -16.82 4.48 5.18
C PHE A 258 -16.14 5.84 5.06
N PHE A 259 -14.96 5.97 5.70
CA PHE A 259 -14.04 7.08 5.56
C PHE A 259 -12.67 6.55 5.17
N GLY A 260 -12.12 7.08 4.08
CA GLY A 260 -10.73 6.84 3.69
C GLY A 260 -9.75 7.60 4.60
N GLU A 261 -8.48 7.52 4.24
CA GLU A 261 -7.38 8.13 4.96
C GLU A 261 -7.43 9.66 4.91
N SER A 262 -7.10 10.31 6.03
CA SER A 262 -6.83 11.77 6.08
C SER A 262 -7.90 12.66 5.45
N VAL A 263 -9.18 12.26 5.54
CA VAL A 263 -10.31 12.92 4.87
C VAL A 263 -10.38 14.40 5.21
N PHE A 264 -10.16 14.78 6.48
CA PHE A 264 -10.36 16.14 6.98
C PHE A 264 -9.06 16.83 7.42
N THR A 265 -7.92 16.25 7.12
CA THR A 265 -6.61 16.78 7.52
C THR A 265 -6.44 18.23 7.05
N ASN A 266 -5.89 19.10 7.93
CA ASN A 266 -5.70 20.52 7.68
C ASN A 266 -6.99 21.31 7.37
N THR A 267 -8.15 20.87 7.86
CA THR A 267 -9.37 21.68 7.86
C THR A 267 -9.53 22.43 9.18
N ALA A 268 -10.16 23.61 9.15
CA ALA A 268 -10.52 24.31 10.39
C ALA A 268 -11.54 23.52 11.22
N TRP A 269 -12.37 22.68 10.56
CA TRP A 269 -13.34 21.81 11.22
C TRP A 269 -12.68 20.73 12.08
N VAL A 270 -11.66 20.03 11.56
CA VAL A 270 -10.98 18.98 12.33
C VAL A 270 -10.14 19.58 13.46
N THR A 271 -9.49 20.73 13.23
CA THR A 271 -8.75 21.44 14.27
C THR A 271 -9.64 21.78 15.47
N TYR A 272 -10.86 22.28 15.21
CA TYR A 272 -11.83 22.54 16.27
C TYR A 272 -12.25 21.26 17.01
N ARG A 273 -12.37 20.12 16.30
CA ARG A 273 -12.69 18.82 16.91
C ARG A 273 -11.57 18.32 17.82
N TYR A 274 -10.31 18.52 17.44
CA TYR A 274 -9.16 18.16 18.26
C TYR A 274 -9.11 18.97 19.57
N ASP A 275 -9.56 20.24 19.56
CA ASP A 275 -9.67 21.05 20.77
C ASP A 275 -10.72 20.49 21.77
N GLU A 276 -11.77 19.82 21.26
CA GLU A 276 -12.80 19.18 22.08
C GLU A 276 -12.37 17.77 22.54
N ASN A 277 -11.85 16.96 21.65
CA ASN A 277 -11.41 15.58 21.89
C ASN A 277 -10.34 15.19 20.84
N PRO A 278 -9.16 14.71 21.25
CA PRO A 278 -8.12 14.29 20.31
C PRO A 278 -8.53 13.09 19.43
N LEU A 279 -9.60 12.37 19.77
CA LEU A 279 -10.16 11.29 18.96
C LEU A 279 -11.41 11.79 18.22
N VAL A 280 -11.34 11.92 16.90
CA VAL A 280 -12.45 12.35 16.06
C VAL A 280 -13.31 11.14 15.69
N ILE A 281 -14.49 11.05 16.31
CA ILE A 281 -15.44 9.95 16.10
C ILE A 281 -16.67 10.48 15.40
N ILE A 282 -17.06 9.86 14.28
CA ILE A 282 -18.24 10.17 13.48
C ILE A 282 -18.99 8.87 13.23
N ASN A 283 -20.29 8.83 13.46
CA ASN A 283 -21.14 7.67 13.19
C ASN A 283 -20.56 6.36 13.76
N HIS A 284 -20.03 6.39 15.00
CA HIS A 284 -19.34 5.27 15.65
C HIS A 284 -18.03 4.82 14.96
N ILE A 285 -17.48 5.60 14.03
CA ILE A 285 -16.21 5.34 13.35
C ILE A 285 -15.17 6.31 13.92
N LEU A 286 -14.02 5.80 14.37
CA LEU A 286 -12.86 6.62 14.68
C LEU A 286 -12.18 7.01 13.36
N VAL A 287 -12.36 8.28 12.96
CA VAL A 287 -11.96 8.77 11.62
C VAL A 287 -10.56 9.37 11.61
N ASP A 288 -10.17 10.03 12.70
CA ASP A 288 -8.87 10.71 12.78
C ASP A 288 -8.47 10.96 14.24
N VAL A 289 -7.20 11.21 14.48
CA VAL A 289 -6.69 11.56 15.81
C VAL A 289 -5.72 12.74 15.75
N ASP A 290 -5.72 13.55 16.80
CA ASP A 290 -4.71 14.60 16.97
C ASP A 290 -3.37 13.97 17.31
N ARG A 291 -2.46 13.90 16.33
CA ARG A 291 -1.12 13.33 16.46
C ARG A 291 -0.26 14.05 17.49
N ASP A 292 -0.56 15.32 17.77
CA ASP A 292 0.18 16.14 18.73
C ASP A 292 -0.28 15.94 20.17
N GLN A 293 -1.54 15.61 20.38
CA GLN A 293 -2.10 15.35 21.72
C GLN A 293 -2.05 13.87 22.10
N CYS A 294 -2.14 12.96 21.13
CA CYS A 294 -2.12 11.52 21.38
C CYS A 294 -0.69 11.03 21.68
N SER A 295 -0.46 10.54 22.90
CA SER A 295 0.83 9.99 23.34
C SER A 295 0.65 8.99 24.47
N GLY A 296 1.60 8.08 24.65
CA GLY A 296 1.53 7.04 25.68
C GLY A 296 0.39 6.07 25.43
N LYS A 297 -0.45 5.86 26.44
CA LYS A 297 -1.63 4.98 26.34
C LYS A 297 -2.84 5.75 25.82
N VAL A 298 -3.43 5.27 24.71
CA VAL A 298 -4.69 5.76 24.15
C VAL A 298 -5.78 4.71 24.36
N THR A 299 -6.97 5.14 24.78
CA THR A 299 -8.14 4.26 24.92
C THR A 299 -9.23 4.72 23.96
N ILE A 300 -9.61 3.86 23.02
CA ILE A 300 -10.76 4.10 22.15
C ILE A 300 -12.03 3.86 22.96
N PRO A 301 -13.02 4.80 22.94
CA PRO A 301 -14.24 4.66 23.73
C PRO A 301 -15.10 3.45 23.30
N ASP A 302 -15.84 2.89 24.24
CA ASP A 302 -16.89 1.91 23.96
C ASP A 302 -17.92 2.50 22.99
N GLY A 303 -18.45 1.63 22.10
CA GLY A 303 -19.42 2.03 21.08
C GLY A 303 -18.79 2.48 19.75
N VAL A 304 -17.47 2.63 19.66
CA VAL A 304 -16.77 2.70 18.37
C VAL A 304 -16.81 1.31 17.74
N THR A 305 -17.29 1.26 16.49
CA THR A 305 -17.47 -0.01 15.76
C THR A 305 -16.43 -0.21 14.66
N SER A 306 -15.77 0.87 14.23
CA SER A 306 -14.76 0.83 13.17
C SER A 306 -13.65 1.85 13.43
N ILE A 307 -12.44 1.52 12.98
CA ILE A 307 -11.29 2.42 12.88
C ILE A 307 -11.06 2.66 11.39
N ALA A 308 -11.14 3.92 10.95
CA ALA A 308 -10.99 4.28 9.55
C ALA A 308 -9.56 4.06 9.02
N GLU A 309 -9.42 4.10 7.70
CA GLU A 309 -8.12 4.06 7.05
C GLU A 309 -7.21 5.19 7.56
N GLY A 310 -5.96 4.87 7.91
CA GLY A 310 -4.96 5.82 8.35
C GLY A 310 -5.28 6.57 9.66
N ALA A 311 -6.30 6.16 10.43
CA ALA A 311 -6.78 6.94 11.58
C ALA A 311 -5.69 7.28 12.60
N PHE A 312 -4.74 6.38 12.87
CA PHE A 312 -3.57 6.62 13.72
C PHE A 312 -2.26 6.74 12.93
N GLU A 313 -2.33 7.00 11.63
CA GLU A 313 -1.13 7.11 10.79
C GLU A 313 -0.14 8.14 11.38
N ASN A 314 1.16 7.74 11.45
CA ASN A 314 2.26 8.57 11.98
C ASN A 314 2.11 9.00 13.46
N CYS A 315 1.31 8.28 14.26
CA CYS A 315 1.20 8.51 15.70
C CYS A 315 2.41 7.93 16.46
N SER A 316 3.60 8.45 16.17
CA SER A 316 4.88 7.93 16.65
C SER A 316 5.13 8.04 18.16
N ARG A 317 4.22 8.67 18.94
CA ARG A 317 4.34 8.82 20.40
C ARG A 317 3.40 7.92 21.19
N ILE A 318 2.50 7.19 20.52
CA ILE A 318 1.57 6.25 21.17
C ILE A 318 2.34 4.97 21.49
N THR A 319 2.27 4.52 22.73
CA THR A 319 2.97 3.30 23.19
C THR A 319 2.04 2.11 23.42
N GLU A 320 0.75 2.36 23.59
CA GLU A 320 -0.30 1.36 23.83
C GLU A 320 -1.64 1.89 23.31
N ILE A 321 -2.41 1.06 22.64
CA ILE A 321 -3.78 1.37 22.19
C ILE A 321 -4.72 0.30 22.75
N ALA A 322 -5.72 0.73 23.53
CA ALA A 322 -6.80 -0.14 23.97
C ALA A 322 -7.98 0.00 22.99
N ILE A 323 -8.25 -1.07 22.24
CA ILE A 323 -9.35 -1.16 21.27
C ILE A 323 -10.51 -1.89 21.97
N PRO A 324 -11.75 -1.32 22.00
CA PRO A 324 -12.89 -1.98 22.64
C PRO A 324 -13.43 -3.14 21.79
N ASP A 325 -14.11 -4.09 22.44
CA ASP A 325 -14.72 -5.27 21.78
C ASP A 325 -15.82 -4.91 20.77
N SER A 326 -16.33 -3.67 20.80
CA SER A 326 -17.30 -3.18 19.82
C SER A 326 -16.72 -2.97 18.42
N VAL A 327 -15.37 -2.86 18.29
CA VAL A 327 -14.70 -2.68 16.99
C VAL A 327 -14.69 -4.01 16.23
N ASN A 328 -15.22 -3.98 15.00
CA ASN A 328 -15.30 -5.11 14.10
C ASN A 328 -14.58 -4.88 12.76
N SER A 329 -14.07 -3.67 12.52
CA SER A 329 -13.32 -3.30 11.30
C SER A 329 -12.17 -2.36 11.63
N ILE A 330 -11.02 -2.63 11.03
CA ILE A 330 -9.80 -1.81 11.10
C ILE A 330 -9.37 -1.59 9.65
N GLY A 331 -9.31 -0.33 9.22
CA GLY A 331 -8.96 0.03 7.85
C GLY A 331 -7.47 -0.13 7.56
N SER A 332 -7.14 -0.15 6.26
CA SER A 332 -5.76 -0.13 5.78
C SER A 332 -4.98 1.03 6.42
N SER A 333 -3.68 0.86 6.64
CA SER A 333 -2.81 1.90 7.22
C SER A 333 -3.26 2.43 8.59
N ALA A 334 -4.26 1.84 9.26
CA ALA A 334 -4.84 2.41 10.48
C ALA A 334 -3.81 2.76 11.55
N PHE A 335 -2.73 1.99 11.67
CA PHE A 335 -1.62 2.21 12.59
C PHE A 335 -0.28 2.37 11.87
N PHE A 336 -0.30 2.80 10.61
CA PHE A 336 0.91 3.01 9.81
C PHE A 336 1.90 3.93 10.55
N ASN A 337 3.16 3.49 10.66
CA ASN A 337 4.25 4.23 11.29
C ASN A 337 3.96 4.70 12.74
N CYS A 338 3.23 3.87 13.52
CA CYS A 338 3.13 4.03 14.97
C CYS A 338 4.41 3.52 15.65
N ALA A 339 5.53 4.20 15.41
CA ALA A 339 6.88 3.70 15.72
C ALA A 339 7.15 3.39 17.20
N ALA A 340 6.41 4.02 18.14
CA ALA A 340 6.56 3.75 19.58
C ALA A 340 5.57 2.70 20.14
N LEU A 341 4.63 2.19 19.31
CA LEU A 341 3.63 1.20 19.72
C LEU A 341 4.32 -0.11 20.09
N LYS A 342 4.12 -0.58 21.32
CA LYS A 342 4.83 -1.76 21.85
C LYS A 342 4.01 -3.03 21.79
N GLU A 343 2.71 -2.92 22.05
CA GLU A 343 1.78 -4.03 22.05
C GLU A 343 0.39 -3.58 21.61
N ILE A 344 -0.33 -4.48 20.99
CA ILE A 344 -1.72 -4.25 20.58
C ILE A 344 -2.50 -5.55 20.60
N ALA A 345 -3.79 -5.47 20.96
CA ALA A 345 -4.72 -6.59 20.89
C ALA A 345 -5.83 -6.26 19.90
N ILE A 346 -6.02 -7.13 18.91
CA ILE A 346 -7.10 -7.04 17.92
C ILE A 346 -8.37 -7.67 18.52
N PRO A 347 -9.54 -6.98 18.48
CA PRO A 347 -10.79 -7.51 19.03
C PRO A 347 -11.32 -8.70 18.24
N GLU A 348 -12.12 -9.57 18.92
CA GLU A 348 -12.75 -10.76 18.33
C GLU A 348 -13.74 -10.45 17.17
N GLY A 349 -14.22 -9.22 17.04
CA GLY A 349 -15.08 -8.81 15.93
C GLY A 349 -14.36 -8.64 14.58
N VAL A 350 -13.03 -8.47 14.60
CA VAL A 350 -12.23 -8.21 13.40
C VAL A 350 -11.95 -9.51 12.65
N THR A 351 -12.18 -9.52 11.34
CA THR A 351 -12.01 -10.70 10.46
C THR A 351 -10.86 -10.58 9.47
N SER A 352 -10.35 -9.36 9.24
CA SER A 352 -9.20 -9.08 8.38
C SER A 352 -8.26 -8.05 9.03
N ILE A 353 -6.97 -8.16 8.74
CA ILE A 353 -5.97 -7.12 8.98
C ILE A 353 -5.52 -6.67 7.60
N ASP A 354 -5.98 -5.49 7.18
CA ASP A 354 -5.81 -5.02 5.81
C ASP A 354 -4.39 -4.51 5.55
N ALA A 355 -4.07 -4.22 4.28
CA ALA A 355 -2.72 -3.87 3.85
C ALA A 355 -2.10 -2.72 4.67
N VAL A 356 -0.80 -2.80 4.91
CA VAL A 356 0.05 -1.79 5.58
C VAL A 356 -0.43 -1.33 6.98
N THR A 357 -1.37 -2.07 7.61
CA THR A 357 -2.01 -1.66 8.88
C THR A 357 -1.01 -1.35 9.99
N PHE A 358 0.04 -2.15 10.16
CA PHE A 358 1.10 -1.97 11.15
C PHE A 358 2.47 -1.66 10.54
N TYR A 359 2.52 -1.27 9.26
CA TYR A 359 3.79 -0.93 8.62
C TYR A 359 4.56 0.11 9.43
N GLY A 360 5.85 -0.14 9.68
CA GLY A 360 6.72 0.79 10.41
C GLY A 360 6.40 0.93 11.92
N CYS A 361 5.75 -0.06 12.51
CA CYS A 361 5.60 -0.14 13.98
C CYS A 361 6.87 -0.71 14.61
N ASP A 362 7.98 0.03 14.51
CA ASP A 362 9.33 -0.42 14.86
C ASP A 362 9.47 -0.96 16.29
N SER A 363 8.73 -0.39 17.25
CA SER A 363 8.77 -0.83 18.66
C SER A 363 7.81 -1.96 18.99
N LEU A 364 7.00 -2.44 18.02
CA LEU A 364 6.00 -3.49 18.27
C LEU A 364 6.70 -4.81 18.59
N THR A 365 6.57 -5.26 19.83
CA THR A 365 7.17 -6.51 20.32
C THR A 365 6.18 -7.66 20.31
N SER A 366 4.89 -7.36 20.48
CA SER A 366 3.86 -8.39 20.51
C SER A 366 2.52 -7.91 19.97
N ILE A 367 1.77 -8.84 19.38
CA ILE A 367 0.39 -8.62 18.92
C ILE A 367 -0.49 -9.79 19.33
N SER A 368 -1.72 -9.49 19.78
CA SER A 368 -2.76 -10.51 19.99
C SER A 368 -3.73 -10.51 18.82
N ILE A 369 -3.86 -11.65 18.14
CA ILE A 369 -4.73 -11.85 16.97
C ILE A 369 -5.84 -12.82 17.34
N PRO A 370 -7.13 -12.44 17.17
CA PRO A 370 -8.26 -13.31 17.47
C PRO A 370 -8.43 -14.40 16.40
N LYS A 371 -9.12 -15.49 16.78
CA LYS A 371 -9.42 -16.60 15.85
C LYS A 371 -10.38 -16.21 14.72
N SER A 372 -11.04 -15.06 14.80
CA SER A 372 -11.92 -14.51 13.76
C SER A 372 -11.16 -14.02 12.54
N VAL A 373 -9.88 -13.70 12.66
CA VAL A 373 -9.04 -13.24 11.54
C VAL A 373 -8.79 -14.40 10.59
N THR A 374 -9.17 -14.20 9.32
CA THR A 374 -9.01 -15.15 8.22
C THR A 374 -8.14 -14.62 7.08
N PHE A 375 -7.81 -13.33 7.12
CA PHE A 375 -7.01 -12.66 6.09
C PHE A 375 -6.03 -11.65 6.71
N ILE A 376 -4.79 -11.65 6.24
CA ILE A 376 -3.76 -10.66 6.54
C ILE A 376 -3.20 -10.15 5.22
N GLY A 377 -3.33 -8.85 4.98
CA GLY A 377 -2.98 -8.15 3.76
C GLY A 377 -1.47 -8.02 3.51
N GLU A 378 -1.13 -7.34 2.44
CA GLU A 378 0.25 -7.06 2.05
C GLU A 378 0.91 -6.04 3.00
N LEU A 379 2.21 -6.19 3.27
CA LEU A 379 3.05 -5.24 4.02
C LEU A 379 2.55 -4.92 5.43
N VAL A 380 1.63 -5.72 5.99
CA VAL A 380 1.01 -5.41 7.30
C VAL A 380 2.05 -5.22 8.38
N PHE A 381 3.05 -6.11 8.46
CA PHE A 381 4.11 -6.05 9.48
C PHE A 381 5.48 -5.70 8.91
N CYS A 382 5.52 -5.11 7.71
CA CYS A 382 6.76 -4.62 7.14
C CYS A 382 7.39 -3.56 8.07
N ASN A 383 8.70 -3.63 8.29
CA ASN A 383 9.44 -2.79 9.24
C ASN A 383 8.97 -2.91 10.72
N CYS A 384 8.31 -4.00 11.12
CA CYS A 384 8.06 -4.31 12.54
C CYS A 384 9.27 -5.04 13.16
N MET A 385 10.45 -4.43 13.13
CA MET A 385 11.75 -5.06 13.39
C MET A 385 11.88 -5.75 14.74
N ASN A 386 11.06 -5.37 15.72
CA ASN A 386 11.10 -5.93 17.09
C ASN A 386 9.97 -6.92 17.37
N LEU A 387 9.11 -7.26 16.37
CA LEU A 387 8.02 -8.20 16.57
C LEU A 387 8.57 -9.60 16.83
N SER A 388 8.43 -10.06 18.08
CA SER A 388 8.95 -11.34 18.56
C SER A 388 7.86 -12.35 18.90
N ASP A 389 6.67 -11.89 19.27
CA ASP A 389 5.62 -12.72 19.82
C ASP A 389 4.25 -12.40 19.21
N VAL A 390 3.57 -13.42 18.72
CA VAL A 390 2.20 -13.35 18.21
C VAL A 390 1.33 -14.27 19.08
N TYR A 391 0.34 -13.71 19.75
CA TYR A 391 -0.62 -14.47 20.54
C TYR A 391 -1.88 -14.72 19.73
N TYR A 392 -2.02 -15.93 19.18
CA TYR A 392 -3.19 -16.30 18.38
C TYR A 392 -4.22 -17.06 19.21
N ALA A 393 -5.45 -16.57 19.24
CA ALA A 393 -6.52 -17.13 20.06
C ALA A 393 -7.12 -18.45 19.52
N GLY A 394 -6.58 -19.01 18.45
CA GLY A 394 -6.99 -20.25 17.80
C GLY A 394 -5.97 -21.37 17.92
N THR A 395 -6.15 -22.40 17.08
CA THR A 395 -5.25 -23.56 16.97
C THR A 395 -4.22 -23.39 15.85
N PRO A 396 -3.13 -24.19 15.83
CA PRO A 396 -2.17 -24.18 14.72
C PRO A 396 -2.81 -24.42 13.34
N GLU A 397 -3.82 -25.28 13.24
CA GLU A 397 -4.50 -25.55 11.98
C GLU A 397 -5.31 -24.34 11.51
N GLN A 398 -5.94 -23.59 12.43
CA GLN A 398 -6.66 -22.36 12.11
C GLN A 398 -5.71 -21.26 11.66
N TRP A 399 -4.53 -21.13 12.31
CA TRP A 399 -3.48 -20.21 11.89
C TRP A 399 -3.02 -20.48 10.45
N ASN A 400 -2.73 -21.75 10.14
CA ASN A 400 -2.28 -22.17 8.82
C ASN A 400 -3.34 -21.99 7.72
N ALA A 401 -4.60 -21.78 8.10
CA ALA A 401 -5.71 -21.50 7.18
C ALA A 401 -5.90 -20.00 6.91
N ILE A 402 -5.21 -19.11 7.64
CA ILE A 402 -5.25 -17.68 7.36
C ILE A 402 -4.59 -17.40 6.00
N ALA A 403 -5.31 -16.69 5.13
CA ALA A 403 -4.73 -16.20 3.90
C ALA A 403 -3.82 -15.00 4.21
N ILE A 404 -2.51 -15.19 4.09
CA ILE A 404 -1.49 -14.13 4.32
C ILE A 404 -0.91 -13.76 2.95
N THR A 405 -1.13 -12.50 2.53
CA THR A 405 -0.59 -12.00 1.27
C THR A 405 0.89 -11.63 1.46
N GLY A 406 1.75 -12.01 0.50
CA GLY A 406 3.19 -11.70 0.54
C GLY A 406 4.02 -12.59 1.48
N GLY A 407 3.40 -13.52 2.24
CA GLY A 407 4.09 -14.31 3.27
C GLY A 407 4.95 -15.48 2.80
N ASN A 408 4.87 -15.87 1.52
CA ASN A 408 5.52 -17.07 0.97
C ASN A 408 6.54 -16.79 -0.15
N SER A 409 6.82 -15.54 -0.48
CA SER A 409 7.84 -15.23 -1.48
C SER A 409 9.15 -14.85 -0.79
N THR A 410 10.22 -15.51 -1.15
CA THR A 410 11.61 -15.26 -0.71
C THR A 410 12.11 -13.86 -1.07
N ASP A 411 11.32 -13.08 -1.79
CA ASP A 411 11.68 -11.75 -2.28
C ASP A 411 10.87 -10.61 -1.64
N ASN A 412 9.99 -10.89 -0.67
CA ASN A 412 9.10 -9.87 -0.13
C ASN A 412 9.23 -9.73 1.38
N TYR A 413 9.67 -8.56 1.80
CA TYR A 413 9.62 -8.02 3.16
C TYR A 413 8.20 -7.90 3.74
N ASP A 414 7.14 -8.29 3.01
CA ASP A 414 5.76 -7.93 3.28
C ASP A 414 5.30 -8.29 4.70
N ASN A 415 5.32 -9.57 5.06
CA ASN A 415 4.92 -10.01 6.40
C ASN A 415 6.02 -10.84 7.08
N TYR A 416 7.28 -10.62 6.68
CA TYR A 416 8.44 -11.33 7.18
C TYR A 416 8.50 -11.40 8.70
N PHE A 417 8.34 -10.28 9.40
CA PHE A 417 8.41 -10.22 10.86
C PHE A 417 7.27 -10.99 11.54
N LEU A 418 6.11 -11.12 10.89
CA LEU A 418 5.01 -11.94 11.38
C LEU A 418 5.37 -13.44 11.36
N VAL A 419 5.88 -13.92 10.22
CA VAL A 419 6.15 -15.37 10.04
C VAL A 419 7.41 -15.83 10.79
N THR A 420 8.27 -14.89 11.19
CA THR A 420 9.47 -15.16 11.98
C THR A 420 9.28 -14.97 13.49
N ALA A 421 8.15 -14.45 13.93
CA ALA A 421 7.81 -14.33 15.35
C ALA A 421 7.45 -15.69 15.97
N ALA A 422 7.59 -15.81 17.28
CA ALA A 422 7.04 -16.94 18.03
C ALA A 422 5.51 -16.83 18.08
N ILE A 423 4.80 -17.84 17.60
CA ILE A 423 3.33 -17.85 17.63
C ILE A 423 2.88 -18.72 18.78
N HIS A 424 2.17 -18.10 19.73
CA HIS A 424 1.59 -18.72 20.92
C HIS A 424 0.12 -19.02 20.66
N PHE A 425 -0.28 -20.29 20.77
CA PHE A 425 -1.64 -20.74 20.51
C PHE A 425 -2.45 -20.89 21.80
N ALA A 426 -3.76 -20.90 21.68
CA ALA A 426 -4.70 -21.02 22.80
C ALA A 426 -4.57 -22.34 23.59
N ASP A 427 -4.07 -23.40 22.96
CA ASP A 427 -3.83 -24.70 23.62
C ASP A 427 -2.49 -24.78 24.36
N GLY A 428 -1.71 -23.69 24.37
CA GLY A 428 -0.40 -23.59 25.00
C GLY A 428 0.76 -24.08 24.12
N THR A 429 0.49 -24.51 22.89
CA THR A 429 1.57 -24.79 21.93
C THR A 429 2.22 -23.49 21.45
N VAL A 430 3.50 -23.55 21.13
CA VAL A 430 4.27 -22.41 20.64
C VAL A 430 5.08 -22.87 19.44
N THR A 431 4.90 -22.21 18.29
CA THR A 431 5.89 -22.31 17.23
C THR A 431 7.08 -21.48 17.64
N LYS A 432 8.23 -22.07 17.70
CA LYS A 432 9.47 -21.28 17.90
C LYS A 432 9.91 -20.75 16.55
N PRO A 433 10.35 -19.49 16.45
CA PRO A 433 11.14 -19.07 15.31
C PRO A 433 12.32 -20.03 15.17
N ALA A 434 12.71 -20.32 13.94
CA ALA A 434 13.96 -21.03 13.71
C ALA A 434 15.06 -20.36 14.56
N ASP A 435 15.88 -21.15 15.23
CA ASP A 435 17.03 -20.62 15.99
C ASP A 435 17.82 -19.69 15.06
N VAL A 436 18.40 -18.63 15.64
CA VAL A 436 19.24 -17.71 14.87
C VAL A 436 20.34 -18.51 14.21
N VAL A 437 20.27 -18.67 12.88
CA VAL A 437 21.29 -19.34 12.08
C VAL A 437 22.30 -18.27 11.69
N ALA A 438 23.56 -18.46 12.06
CA ALA A 438 24.60 -17.51 11.70
C ALA A 438 24.66 -17.36 10.16
N GLY A 439 24.57 -16.12 9.70
CA GLY A 439 24.57 -15.76 8.29
C GLY A 439 23.19 -15.71 7.61
N ASP A 440 22.13 -16.26 8.23
CA ASP A 440 20.75 -16.21 7.74
C ASP A 440 20.04 -14.99 8.37
N ILE A 441 20.22 -13.84 7.75
CA ILE A 441 19.74 -12.54 8.26
C ILE A 441 18.25 -12.35 7.95
N ASP A 442 17.82 -12.85 6.80
CA ASP A 442 16.42 -12.78 6.37
C ASP A 442 15.57 -13.96 6.92
N LYS A 443 16.24 -14.95 7.56
CA LYS A 443 15.64 -16.12 8.23
C LYS A 443 14.81 -17.02 7.33
N ASN A 444 15.16 -17.06 6.04
CA ASN A 444 14.50 -17.95 5.08
C ASN A 444 14.97 -19.41 5.21
N GLY A 445 15.98 -19.68 6.04
CA GLY A 445 16.60 -20.98 6.30
C GLY A 445 17.83 -21.27 5.47
N ASP A 446 18.17 -20.42 4.52
CA ASP A 446 19.35 -20.51 3.67
C ASP A 446 20.26 -19.30 3.91
N VAL A 447 21.57 -19.48 3.74
CA VAL A 447 22.53 -18.36 3.75
C VAL A 447 22.96 -18.11 2.32
N ASP A 448 22.50 -16.98 1.76
CA ASP A 448 22.71 -16.66 0.35
C ASP A 448 23.12 -15.19 0.08
N SER A 449 23.00 -14.76 -1.15
CA SER A 449 23.38 -13.39 -1.55
C SER A 449 22.47 -12.31 -0.97
N THR A 450 21.25 -12.67 -0.56
CA THR A 450 20.29 -11.73 0.04
C THR A 450 20.77 -11.33 1.43
N ASP A 451 21.22 -12.31 2.24
CA ASP A 451 21.77 -12.05 3.56
C ASP A 451 23.01 -11.16 3.51
N ILE A 452 23.89 -11.44 2.54
CA ILE A 452 25.09 -10.62 2.32
C ILE A 452 24.71 -9.17 1.99
N TYR A 453 23.65 -8.97 1.20
CA TYR A 453 23.15 -7.63 0.88
C TYR A 453 22.72 -6.86 2.14
N TYR A 454 22.03 -7.52 3.10
CA TYR A 454 21.64 -6.89 4.36
C TYR A 454 22.83 -6.45 5.19
N VAL A 455 23.84 -7.31 5.29
CA VAL A 455 25.06 -6.95 6.06
C VAL A 455 25.82 -5.82 5.38
N LEU A 456 25.92 -5.85 4.04
CA LEU A 456 26.53 -4.74 3.28
C LEU A 456 25.79 -3.42 3.49
N TYR A 457 24.45 -3.45 3.45
CA TYR A 457 23.63 -2.27 3.66
C TYR A 457 23.78 -1.73 5.08
N TYR A 458 23.74 -2.60 6.09
CA TYR A 458 23.96 -2.25 7.49
C TYR A 458 25.32 -1.61 7.72
N VAL A 459 26.40 -2.27 7.28
CA VAL A 459 27.78 -1.77 7.44
C VAL A 459 27.97 -0.43 6.72
N ALA A 460 27.37 -0.26 5.53
CA ALA A 460 27.43 0.99 4.80
C ALA A 460 26.72 2.14 5.53
N ASN A 461 25.56 1.90 6.14
CA ASN A 461 24.82 2.89 6.93
C ASN A 461 25.60 3.30 8.18
N ILE A 462 26.11 2.33 8.95
CA ILE A 462 26.94 2.61 10.14
C ILE A 462 28.18 3.44 9.75
N ALA A 463 28.83 3.13 8.63
CA ALA A 463 30.03 3.84 8.17
C ALA A 463 29.79 5.34 7.85
N VAL A 464 28.55 5.72 7.51
CA VAL A 464 28.18 7.12 7.26
C VAL A 464 27.49 7.78 8.47
N GLY A 465 27.44 7.09 9.61
CA GLY A 465 26.89 7.62 10.88
C GLY A 465 25.37 7.58 10.97
N ASN A 466 24.70 6.76 10.15
CA ASN A 466 23.30 6.44 10.30
C ASN A 466 23.14 5.24 11.25
N ASP A 467 22.03 5.16 11.96
CA ASP A 467 21.67 3.95 12.70
C ASP A 467 21.41 2.82 11.67
N GLY A 468 22.03 1.67 11.88
CA GLY A 468 21.82 0.49 11.03
C GLY A 468 20.41 -0.07 11.23
N GLU A 469 19.76 -0.48 10.16
CA GLU A 469 18.36 -0.94 10.17
C GLU A 469 18.18 -2.43 10.55
N LEU A 470 19.20 -3.10 11.11
CA LEU A 470 19.08 -4.49 11.56
C LEU A 470 18.60 -4.57 13.02
N SER A 471 17.64 -5.45 13.29
CA SER A 471 17.23 -5.80 14.66
C SER A 471 18.36 -6.51 15.42
N THR A 472 18.28 -6.55 16.76
CA THR A 472 19.27 -7.25 17.60
C THR A 472 19.48 -8.71 17.18
N LYS A 473 18.41 -9.42 16.76
CA LYS A 473 18.52 -10.81 16.27
C LYS A 473 19.22 -10.90 14.92
N GLN A 474 18.98 -9.95 14.04
CA GLN A 474 19.64 -9.89 12.74
C GLN A 474 21.11 -9.49 12.87
N ILE A 475 21.43 -8.58 13.81
CA ILE A 475 22.82 -8.27 14.17
C ILE A 475 23.52 -9.52 14.69
N ALA A 476 22.87 -10.31 15.55
CA ALA A 476 23.43 -11.56 16.05
C ALA A 476 23.59 -12.63 14.95
N ALA A 477 22.73 -12.65 13.94
CA ALA A 477 22.89 -13.50 12.76
C ALA A 477 24.01 -13.02 11.82
N ALA A 478 24.16 -11.70 11.71
CA ALA A 478 25.13 -11.05 10.83
C ALA A 478 26.57 -11.09 11.40
N ASP A 479 26.74 -11.12 12.73
CA ASP A 479 28.02 -11.30 13.42
C ASP A 479 28.40 -12.78 13.36
N VAL A 480 28.84 -13.24 12.20
CA VAL A 480 29.10 -14.67 11.93
C VAL A 480 30.38 -15.17 12.58
N ASP A 481 31.33 -14.30 12.87
CA ASP A 481 32.58 -14.63 13.59
C ASP A 481 32.46 -14.49 15.11
N GLY A 482 31.31 -13.96 15.61
CA GLY A 482 31.00 -13.87 17.03
C GLY A 482 31.84 -12.87 17.80
N ASN A 483 32.44 -11.88 17.12
CA ASN A 483 33.33 -10.89 17.76
C ASN A 483 32.56 -9.74 18.43
N GLY A 484 31.23 -9.67 18.26
CA GLY A 484 30.33 -8.66 18.81
C GLY A 484 30.19 -7.41 17.94
N THR A 485 30.74 -7.39 16.73
CA THR A 485 30.63 -6.30 15.77
C THR A 485 30.34 -6.85 14.38
N VAL A 486 29.37 -6.24 13.67
CA VAL A 486 29.10 -6.58 12.27
C VAL A 486 29.92 -5.68 11.37
N ASP A 487 30.90 -6.26 10.66
CA ASP A 487 31.83 -5.51 9.82
C ASP A 487 32.17 -6.24 8.50
N SER A 488 33.21 -5.79 7.83
CA SER A 488 33.67 -6.36 6.55
C SER A 488 34.20 -7.80 6.69
N THR A 489 34.53 -8.24 7.90
CA THR A 489 35.03 -9.60 8.17
C THR A 489 33.88 -10.58 8.07
N ASP A 490 32.72 -10.23 8.62
CA ASP A 490 31.50 -11.02 8.52
C ASP A 490 31.06 -11.19 7.06
N ILE A 491 31.07 -10.09 6.31
CA ILE A 491 30.77 -10.09 4.87
C ILE A 491 31.70 -11.06 4.12
N TYR A 492 33.00 -11.04 4.45
CA TYR A 492 33.97 -11.94 3.85
C TYR A 492 33.65 -13.40 4.15
N TYR A 493 33.35 -13.74 5.39
CA TYR A 493 33.00 -15.10 5.77
C TYR A 493 31.69 -15.58 5.13
N MET A 494 30.69 -14.71 5.05
CA MET A 494 29.43 -15.02 4.37
C MET A 494 29.61 -15.25 2.87
N LEU A 495 30.37 -14.41 2.19
CA LEU A 495 30.73 -14.61 0.77
C LEU A 495 31.45 -15.93 0.58
N TYR A 496 32.37 -16.29 1.49
CA TYR A 496 33.13 -17.54 1.43
C TYR A 496 32.22 -18.75 1.66
N TYR A 497 31.27 -18.65 2.61
CA TYR A 497 30.26 -19.67 2.87
C TYR A 497 29.41 -19.94 1.62
N VAL A 498 28.81 -18.92 1.05
CA VAL A 498 27.95 -19.01 -0.14
C VAL A 498 28.73 -19.57 -1.34
N ALA A 499 29.97 -19.15 -1.55
CA ALA A 499 30.81 -19.64 -2.62
C ALA A 499 31.14 -21.14 -2.48
N LEU A 500 31.40 -21.63 -1.26
CA LEU A 500 31.66 -23.05 -0.99
C LEU A 500 30.40 -23.90 -1.24
N HIS A 501 29.24 -23.47 -0.75
CA HIS A 501 27.98 -24.19 -0.93
C HIS A 501 27.54 -24.20 -2.40
N GLY A 502 27.69 -23.08 -3.10
CA GLY A 502 27.47 -23.01 -4.56
C GLY A 502 28.40 -23.92 -5.37
N ALA A 503 29.60 -24.24 -4.84
CA ALA A 503 30.52 -25.23 -5.41
C ALA A 503 30.25 -26.69 -4.97
N GLY A 504 29.13 -26.92 -4.23
CA GLY A 504 28.77 -28.25 -3.72
C GLY A 504 29.58 -28.71 -2.50
N MET A 505 30.31 -27.84 -1.85
CA MET A 505 31.10 -28.13 -0.65
C MET A 505 30.32 -27.74 0.60
N GLN A 506 29.68 -28.68 1.28
CA GLN A 506 28.92 -28.48 2.52
C GLN A 506 29.88 -28.29 3.70
N LYS A 507 30.23 -27.05 4.05
CA LYS A 507 31.07 -26.69 5.19
C LYS A 507 30.28 -25.93 6.23
N SER A 508 30.49 -26.34 7.52
CA SER A 508 29.88 -25.59 8.63
C SER A 508 30.61 -24.26 8.91
N TRP A 509 29.97 -23.36 9.65
CA TRP A 509 30.60 -22.13 10.11
C TRP A 509 31.86 -22.39 10.92
N GLU A 510 31.86 -23.40 11.80
CA GLU A 510 33.03 -23.79 12.60
C GLU A 510 34.22 -24.15 11.71
N GLU A 511 34.00 -24.88 10.61
CA GLU A 511 35.06 -25.23 9.68
C GLU A 511 35.57 -24.06 8.83
N ILE A 512 34.73 -23.04 8.64
CA ILE A 512 35.06 -21.83 7.87
C ILE A 512 35.84 -20.85 8.74
N LEU A 513 35.39 -20.62 9.98
CA LEU A 513 36.02 -19.70 10.93
C LEU A 513 37.31 -20.24 11.55
N ALA A 514 37.53 -21.53 11.55
CA ALA A 514 38.77 -22.17 12.04
C ALA A 514 40.00 -21.95 11.15
N LYS A 515 39.87 -21.18 10.05
CA LYS A 515 40.99 -20.86 9.13
C LYS A 515 41.48 -19.42 9.33
#